data_a9b2c7949a909d39a9b27df9a7469ed7
#
_entry.id   a9b2c7949a909d39a9b27df9a7469ed7
#
_cell.length_a   1.000
_cell.length_b   1.000
_cell.length_c   1.000
_cell.angle_alpha   90.00
_cell.angle_beta   90.00
_cell.angle_gamma   90.00
#
_symmetry.space_group_name_H-M   'P 1'
#
loop_
_entity.id
_entity.type
_entity.pdbx_description
1 polymer ?
#
loop_
_entity_poly.entity_id
_entity_poly.type
_entity_poly.pdbx_seq_one_letter_code
_entity_poly.pdbx_strand_id
1 'polypeptide(L)'
;MPAEELGGRVLRMREALAHRGPDGAGLWTDADASVALGHRRLSILDLTSDGAQPMTSPSGRYVVVFNGEIYNYRDLRAELARIAPDVAVRGGSDTAVLLAAVDVWGLERALERFIGMFAFALWDREERTLRLVRDRLGIKPLYLARLQGGGVAFASELSAIAAHPGFSRTADRNALASYLRYNCVPAPSTGFTDAIKVRPGTFLTLRTPDLSVARETVFWDPVAVVDGAHARPFRGDEDEAARELERLLRDSVRLRLISDVPVGAFLSGGIDSSTVVALMTDESTDVRTFTIASDSRSYDEGAQAAAVASLLGTQHETLRVSQADALGAVQRIPSMLDEPFGDSSIIPTYLVSSMARRHVTVALSGDGGDELLGGYNRHVWGPTMWRASQRVPRFARVRVARGLLRLPAATIDRVGEQLGRFSVRLPGQQVHKLGRLLKAQSEDDLYIALRSHWRAPLEVVLGAAREVPAWPGARAPALRSHAERMMFADMVSYLPDDILTKVDRASMAVSLEARVPLIDHRVVAFAWSLPERMKVRHLTGKRILRKLLGRRLPAELFDRPKSGFGIPMAAWLRGPLREYLLDQLAPARVRAGGLVEPQAVADCVERHLSGRADEHDALWDMVALHSWAERFGVS
;
A
#
# COMPACT_ATOMS: atom_id res chain seq x y z
N MET A 1 12.40 -10.47 -33.31
CA MET A 1 10.94 -10.29 -33.56
C MET A 1 10.78 -9.07 -34.45
N PRO A 2 9.89 -9.08 -35.45
CA PRO A 2 9.60 -7.89 -36.25
C PRO A 2 9.08 -6.75 -35.38
N ALA A 3 9.48 -5.50 -35.71
CA ALA A 3 9.08 -4.32 -34.91
C ALA A 3 7.56 -4.15 -34.80
N GLU A 4 6.84 -4.47 -35.89
CA GLU A 4 5.37 -4.38 -35.92
C GLU A 4 4.71 -5.37 -34.96
N GLU A 5 5.19 -6.61 -34.90
CA GLU A 5 4.69 -7.63 -33.97
C GLU A 5 4.99 -7.26 -32.52
N LEU A 6 6.22 -6.78 -32.24
CA LEU A 6 6.62 -6.30 -30.92
C LEU A 6 5.75 -5.12 -30.46
N GLY A 7 5.58 -4.12 -31.34
CA GLY A 7 4.71 -2.98 -31.10
C GLY A 7 3.26 -3.40 -30.84
N GLY A 8 2.70 -4.33 -31.62
CA GLY A 8 1.36 -4.86 -31.45
C GLY A 8 1.13 -5.56 -30.10
N ARG A 9 2.15 -6.24 -29.57
CA ARG A 9 2.08 -6.86 -28.23
C ARG A 9 2.05 -5.78 -27.14
N VAL A 10 2.92 -4.77 -27.22
CA VAL A 10 2.97 -3.67 -26.25
C VAL A 10 1.71 -2.80 -26.32
N LEU A 11 1.09 -2.63 -27.49
CA LEU A 11 -0.20 -1.95 -27.63
C LEU A 11 -1.29 -2.64 -26.81
N ARG A 12 -1.42 -3.97 -26.87
CA ARG A 12 -2.40 -4.71 -26.04
C ARG A 12 -2.14 -4.53 -24.55
N MET A 13 -0.88 -4.59 -24.11
CA MET A 13 -0.49 -4.36 -22.72
C MET A 13 -0.83 -2.93 -22.29
N ARG A 14 -0.54 -1.94 -23.13
CA ARG A 14 -0.83 -0.53 -22.88
C ARG A 14 -2.33 -0.26 -22.70
N GLU A 15 -3.16 -0.84 -23.56
CA GLU A 15 -4.63 -0.65 -23.49
C GLU A 15 -5.23 -1.22 -22.21
N ALA A 16 -4.66 -2.28 -21.65
CA ALA A 16 -5.08 -2.79 -20.34
C ALA A 16 -4.88 -1.78 -19.18
N LEU A 17 -4.06 -0.74 -19.38
CA LEU A 17 -3.80 0.33 -18.42
C LEU A 17 -4.58 1.63 -18.71
N ALA A 18 -5.57 1.61 -19.62
CA ALA A 18 -6.29 2.82 -20.04
C ALA A 18 -6.93 3.59 -18.87
N HIS A 19 -7.41 2.86 -17.84
CA HIS A 19 -7.99 3.43 -16.62
C HIS A 19 -6.98 4.23 -15.78
N ARG A 20 -5.67 3.94 -15.86
CA ARG A 20 -4.62 4.68 -15.13
C ARG A 20 -4.24 5.98 -15.83
N GLY A 21 -4.35 6.05 -17.15
CA GLY A 21 -3.94 7.21 -17.93
C GLY A 21 -4.86 7.44 -19.13
N PRO A 22 -6.00 8.11 -18.93
CA PRO A 22 -7.00 8.33 -19.99
C PRO A 22 -6.60 9.42 -20.98
N ASP A 23 -5.67 10.33 -20.61
CA ASP A 23 -5.45 11.60 -21.33
C ASP A 23 -4.50 11.46 -22.52
N GLY A 24 -3.68 10.41 -22.55
CA GLY A 24 -2.73 10.21 -23.64
C GLY A 24 -2.18 8.79 -23.72
N ALA A 25 -1.63 8.46 -24.89
CA ALA A 25 -1.03 7.16 -25.14
C ALA A 25 0.20 7.31 -26.06
N GLY A 26 1.28 6.56 -25.77
CA GLY A 26 2.46 6.54 -26.58
C GLY A 26 3.03 5.14 -26.77
N LEU A 27 3.82 4.98 -27.82
CA LEU A 27 4.58 3.76 -28.16
C LEU A 27 5.92 4.18 -28.77
N TRP A 28 6.98 3.53 -28.35
CA TRP A 28 8.31 3.65 -28.93
C TRP A 28 8.92 2.27 -29.11
N THR A 29 9.68 2.06 -30.17
CA THR A 29 10.30 0.77 -30.50
C THR A 29 11.74 0.95 -30.93
N ASP A 30 12.61 0.03 -30.50
CA ASP A 30 13.96 -0.20 -30.98
C ASP A 30 14.01 -1.61 -31.56
N ALA A 31 13.90 -1.69 -32.90
CA ALA A 31 13.84 -2.97 -33.62
C ALA A 31 15.14 -3.78 -33.49
N ASP A 32 16.29 -3.09 -33.50
CA ASP A 32 17.62 -3.72 -33.46
C ASP A 32 17.90 -4.32 -32.05
N ALA A 33 17.32 -3.73 -31.03
CA ALA A 33 17.41 -4.23 -29.67
C ALA A 33 16.23 -5.15 -29.27
N SER A 34 15.20 -5.26 -30.12
CA SER A 34 13.93 -5.92 -29.78
C SER A 34 13.30 -5.38 -28.49
N VAL A 35 13.33 -4.07 -28.30
CA VAL A 35 12.74 -3.36 -27.16
C VAL A 35 11.57 -2.49 -27.61
N ALA A 36 10.46 -2.54 -26.87
CA ALA A 36 9.34 -1.62 -27.06
C ALA A 36 8.84 -1.10 -25.72
N LEU A 37 8.50 0.18 -25.68
CA LEU A 37 8.02 0.90 -24.52
C LEU A 37 6.64 1.48 -24.82
N GLY A 38 5.66 1.21 -23.95
CA GLY A 38 4.30 1.74 -24.06
C GLY A 38 3.94 2.57 -22.82
N HIS A 39 3.16 3.63 -23.01
CA HIS A 39 2.75 4.51 -21.92
C HIS A 39 1.27 4.93 -22.05
N ARG A 40 0.58 5.03 -20.91
CA ARG A 40 -0.73 5.67 -20.75
C ARG A 40 -0.55 6.84 -19.79
N ARG A 41 -1.00 8.04 -20.21
CA ARG A 41 -0.76 9.28 -19.48
C ARG A 41 -2.01 9.75 -18.74
N LEU A 42 -1.85 10.04 -17.44
CA LEU A 42 -2.69 10.94 -16.67
C LEU A 42 -1.94 12.28 -16.61
N SER A 43 -2.48 13.32 -17.23
CA SER A 43 -1.80 14.62 -17.37
C SER A 43 -1.99 15.43 -16.09
N ILE A 44 -0.91 15.60 -15.32
CA ILE A 44 -0.90 16.34 -14.04
C ILE A 44 0.08 17.50 -14.11
N LEU A 45 1.30 17.28 -14.62
CA LEU A 45 2.29 18.29 -14.91
C LEU A 45 2.51 18.39 -16.41
N ASP A 46 2.64 19.63 -16.92
CA ASP A 46 2.80 19.93 -18.35
C ASP A 46 1.69 19.30 -19.23
N LEU A 47 0.53 19.93 -19.27
CA LEU A 47 -0.64 19.40 -20.01
C LEU A 47 -0.46 19.43 -21.55
N THR A 48 0.71 19.86 -22.05
CA THR A 48 1.02 19.92 -23.47
C THR A 48 1.57 18.60 -24.02
N SER A 49 1.84 18.55 -25.32
CA SER A 49 2.50 17.41 -25.97
C SER A 49 3.94 17.19 -25.50
N ASP A 50 4.61 18.19 -24.92
CA ASP A 50 5.98 18.07 -24.44
C ASP A 50 6.11 17.12 -23.23
N GLY A 51 5.00 16.91 -22.50
CA GLY A 51 4.90 15.88 -21.44
C GLY A 51 4.58 14.47 -21.96
N ALA A 52 4.52 14.24 -23.28
CA ALA A 52 4.20 12.92 -23.84
C ALA A 52 5.32 11.91 -23.58
N GLN A 53 4.93 10.65 -23.38
CA GLN A 53 5.84 9.54 -23.15
C GLN A 53 5.48 8.35 -24.07
N PRO A 54 6.44 7.49 -24.46
CA PRO A 54 7.86 7.45 -24.05
C PRO A 54 8.63 8.72 -24.45
N MET A 55 9.50 9.21 -23.56
CA MET A 55 10.27 10.43 -23.76
C MET A 55 11.76 10.14 -23.95
N THR A 56 12.40 10.85 -24.89
CA THR A 56 13.84 10.71 -25.17
C THR A 56 14.62 11.82 -24.46
N SER A 57 15.78 11.50 -23.89
CA SER A 57 16.65 12.45 -23.22
C SER A 57 17.23 13.50 -24.16
N PRO A 58 17.71 14.64 -23.65
CA PRO A 58 18.38 15.67 -24.44
C PRO A 58 19.56 15.14 -25.28
N SER A 59 20.34 14.20 -24.73
CA SER A 59 21.45 13.55 -25.45
C SER A 59 21.00 12.58 -26.55
N GLY A 60 19.72 12.15 -26.54
CA GLY A 60 19.21 11.08 -27.40
C GLY A 60 19.60 9.65 -26.95
N ARG A 61 20.40 9.52 -25.88
CA ARG A 61 20.88 8.24 -25.34
C ARG A 61 19.80 7.46 -24.62
N TYR A 62 19.01 8.12 -23.78
CA TYR A 62 18.01 7.46 -22.94
C TYR A 62 16.60 7.63 -23.47
N VAL A 63 15.78 6.59 -23.28
CA VAL A 63 14.33 6.65 -23.48
C VAL A 63 13.64 6.14 -22.21
N VAL A 64 12.65 6.89 -21.71
CA VAL A 64 11.94 6.57 -20.47
C VAL A 64 10.45 6.43 -20.67
N VAL A 65 9.84 5.49 -19.91
CA VAL A 65 8.44 5.49 -19.53
C VAL A 65 8.36 5.58 -18.01
N PHE A 66 7.61 6.54 -17.49
CA PHE A 66 7.62 6.96 -16.10
C PHE A 66 6.20 7.09 -15.56
N ASN A 67 5.94 6.43 -14.44
CA ASN A 67 4.72 6.53 -13.65
C ASN A 67 5.09 7.12 -12.29
N GLY A 68 4.74 8.36 -12.04
CA GLY A 68 5.04 9.01 -10.77
C GLY A 68 5.22 10.52 -10.88
N GLU A 69 5.88 11.07 -9.85
CA GLU A 69 6.19 12.49 -9.70
C GLU A 69 7.56 12.68 -9.03
N ILE A 70 8.41 13.51 -9.60
CA ILE A 70 9.64 14.01 -8.97
C ILE A 70 9.32 15.38 -8.38
N TYR A 71 8.86 15.43 -7.15
CA TYR A 71 8.32 16.64 -6.51
C TYR A 71 9.28 17.83 -6.47
N ASN A 72 10.58 17.59 -6.32
CA ASN A 72 11.60 18.63 -6.29
C ASN A 72 12.17 18.98 -7.67
N TYR A 73 11.46 18.65 -8.76
CA TYR A 73 11.96 18.86 -10.12
C TYR A 73 12.33 20.31 -10.44
N ARG A 74 11.66 21.29 -9.83
CA ARG A 74 11.97 22.70 -10.03
C ARG A 74 13.35 23.08 -9.52
N ASP A 75 13.72 22.58 -8.33
CA ASP A 75 15.04 22.79 -7.73
C ASP A 75 16.12 22.09 -8.54
N LEU A 76 15.85 20.84 -8.97
CA LEU A 76 16.76 20.07 -9.82
C LEU A 76 16.97 20.75 -11.18
N ARG A 77 15.91 21.29 -11.79
CA ARG A 77 15.99 22.06 -13.04
C ARG A 77 16.88 23.28 -12.88
N ALA A 78 16.73 24.04 -11.81
CA ALA A 78 17.55 25.21 -11.52
C ALA A 78 19.04 24.83 -11.31
N GLU A 79 19.31 23.71 -10.63
CA GLU A 79 20.67 23.19 -10.47
C GLU A 79 21.27 22.75 -11.81
N LEU A 80 20.53 21.99 -12.62
CA LEU A 80 20.96 21.54 -13.94
C LEU A 80 21.28 22.71 -14.88
N ALA A 81 20.44 23.74 -14.91
CA ALA A 81 20.67 24.93 -15.72
C ALA A 81 21.98 25.66 -15.33
N ARG A 82 22.38 25.57 -14.07
CA ARG A 82 23.63 26.19 -13.58
C ARG A 82 24.87 25.38 -13.92
N ILE A 83 24.81 24.03 -13.83
CA ILE A 83 26.00 23.17 -13.97
C ILE A 83 26.17 22.61 -15.38
N ALA A 84 25.11 22.52 -16.18
CA ALA A 84 25.07 22.00 -17.52
C ALA A 84 24.15 22.87 -18.41
N PRO A 85 24.49 24.15 -18.65
CA PRO A 85 23.64 25.10 -19.39
C PRO A 85 23.35 24.66 -20.82
N ASP A 86 24.20 23.82 -21.41
CA ASP A 86 24.04 23.31 -22.76
C ASP A 86 23.00 22.17 -22.85
N VAL A 87 22.58 21.61 -21.71
CA VAL A 87 21.55 20.56 -21.65
C VAL A 87 20.16 21.20 -21.63
N ALA A 88 19.51 21.21 -22.79
CA ALA A 88 18.18 21.80 -22.93
C ALA A 88 17.09 20.91 -22.30
N VAL A 89 16.57 21.31 -21.13
CA VAL A 89 15.38 20.67 -20.54
C VAL A 89 14.13 21.25 -21.20
N ARG A 90 13.58 20.55 -22.19
CA ARG A 90 12.37 20.97 -22.91
C ARG A 90 11.11 20.68 -22.09
N GLY A 91 10.07 21.52 -22.28
CA GLY A 91 8.78 21.38 -21.61
C GLY A 91 8.81 21.70 -20.11
N GLY A 92 7.67 21.54 -19.48
CA GLY A 92 7.40 21.84 -18.05
C GLY A 92 7.46 20.62 -17.13
N SER A 93 7.55 19.41 -17.69
CA SER A 93 7.38 18.17 -16.93
C SER A 93 8.60 17.80 -16.06
N ASP A 94 8.34 17.11 -14.99
CA ASP A 94 9.33 16.47 -14.13
C ASP A 94 10.05 15.31 -14.85
N THR A 95 9.37 14.62 -15.79
CA THR A 95 9.96 13.59 -16.65
C THR A 95 11.13 14.12 -17.47
N ALA A 96 11.01 15.33 -18.02
CA ALA A 96 12.10 15.97 -18.78
C ALA A 96 13.30 16.28 -17.85
N VAL A 97 13.03 16.70 -16.61
CA VAL A 97 14.08 16.94 -15.60
C VAL A 97 14.73 15.63 -15.16
N LEU A 98 13.95 14.54 -14.98
CA LEU A 98 14.48 13.22 -14.69
C LEU A 98 15.52 12.79 -15.76
N LEU A 99 15.16 12.90 -17.03
CA LEU A 99 16.04 12.53 -18.15
C LEU A 99 17.31 13.39 -18.20
N ALA A 100 17.18 14.70 -18.06
CA ALA A 100 18.33 15.59 -18.01
C ALA A 100 19.24 15.31 -16.80
N ALA A 101 18.65 14.99 -15.66
CA ALA A 101 19.40 14.60 -14.46
C ALA A 101 20.20 13.29 -14.67
N VAL A 102 19.60 12.32 -15.36
CA VAL A 102 20.30 11.07 -15.72
C VAL A 102 21.40 11.30 -16.74
N ASP A 103 21.17 12.15 -17.74
CA ASP A 103 22.21 12.54 -18.71
C ASP A 103 23.42 13.19 -18.03
N VAL A 104 23.19 14.09 -17.07
CA VAL A 104 24.26 14.89 -16.43
C VAL A 104 24.95 14.14 -15.29
N TRP A 105 24.19 13.47 -14.42
CA TRP A 105 24.73 12.86 -13.18
C TRP A 105 24.88 11.35 -13.25
N GLY A 106 24.26 10.71 -14.22
CA GLY A 106 24.03 9.25 -14.23
C GLY A 106 22.89 8.85 -13.29
N LEU A 107 22.36 7.63 -13.49
CA LEU A 107 21.15 7.17 -12.81
C LEU A 107 21.28 7.15 -11.28
N GLU A 108 22.35 6.58 -10.74
CA GLU A 108 22.50 6.38 -9.30
C GLU A 108 22.51 7.71 -8.54
N ARG A 109 23.31 8.70 -9.01
CA ARG A 109 23.35 10.03 -8.40
C ARG A 109 22.06 10.83 -8.59
N ALA A 110 21.35 10.63 -9.69
CA ALA A 110 20.03 11.22 -9.90
C ALA A 110 19.01 10.68 -8.89
N LEU A 111 18.99 9.36 -8.66
CA LEU A 111 18.10 8.71 -7.70
C LEU A 111 18.33 9.18 -6.25
N GLU A 112 19.58 9.46 -5.86
CA GLU A 112 19.89 10.01 -4.53
C GLU A 112 19.23 11.39 -4.31
N ARG A 113 19.12 12.20 -5.36
CA ARG A 113 18.62 13.58 -5.35
C ARG A 113 17.11 13.70 -5.49
N PHE A 114 16.45 12.71 -6.07
CA PHE A 114 15.00 12.74 -6.29
C PHE A 114 14.22 12.67 -4.99
N ILE A 115 13.31 13.61 -4.80
CA ILE A 115 12.23 13.55 -3.82
C ILE A 115 10.97 13.24 -4.63
N GLY A 116 10.44 12.02 -4.52
CA GLY A 116 9.34 11.62 -5.37
C GLY A 116 8.75 10.26 -5.03
N MET A 117 7.70 9.94 -5.77
CA MET A 117 7.10 8.62 -5.88
C MET A 117 7.21 8.20 -7.34
N PHE A 118 7.79 7.04 -7.62
CA PHE A 118 8.05 6.69 -9.02
C PHE A 118 8.26 5.20 -9.26
N ALA A 119 7.82 4.79 -10.44
CA ALA A 119 8.24 3.57 -11.10
C ALA A 119 8.53 3.92 -12.56
N PHE A 120 9.71 3.56 -13.06
CA PHE A 120 10.05 3.84 -14.45
C PHE A 120 10.93 2.77 -15.09
N ALA A 121 10.85 2.70 -16.40
CA ALA A 121 11.77 1.93 -17.21
C ALA A 121 12.61 2.88 -18.06
N LEU A 122 13.93 2.77 -17.93
CA LEU A 122 14.93 3.57 -18.63
C LEU A 122 15.71 2.69 -19.57
N TRP A 123 15.56 2.91 -20.87
CA TRP A 123 16.34 2.26 -21.91
C TRP A 123 17.57 3.08 -22.28
N ASP A 124 18.76 2.50 -22.13
CA ASP A 124 20.04 3.07 -22.53
C ASP A 124 20.40 2.48 -23.92
N ARG A 125 20.32 3.31 -24.96
CA ARG A 125 20.54 2.92 -26.35
C ARG A 125 22.00 2.60 -26.66
N GLU A 126 22.94 3.20 -25.92
CA GLU A 126 24.38 2.98 -26.09
C GLU A 126 24.83 1.69 -25.42
N GLU A 127 24.48 1.53 -24.12
CA GLU A 127 24.84 0.33 -23.36
C GLU A 127 23.93 -0.87 -23.64
N ARG A 128 22.82 -0.66 -24.36
CA ARG A 128 21.78 -1.65 -24.66
C ARG A 128 21.28 -2.33 -23.37
N THR A 129 20.99 -1.52 -22.36
CA THR A 129 20.49 -1.96 -21.06
C THR A 129 19.14 -1.33 -20.75
N LEU A 130 18.24 -2.14 -20.19
CA LEU A 130 16.97 -1.68 -19.63
C LEU A 130 17.07 -1.65 -18.10
N ARG A 131 16.80 -0.51 -17.49
CA ARG A 131 16.76 -0.36 -16.03
C ARG A 131 15.32 -0.16 -15.57
N LEU A 132 14.85 -1.03 -14.68
CA LEU A 132 13.53 -0.96 -14.07
C LEU A 132 13.69 -0.43 -12.64
N VAL A 133 13.21 0.75 -12.36
CA VAL A 133 13.45 1.49 -11.11
C VAL A 133 12.15 1.65 -10.34
N ARG A 134 12.15 1.36 -9.03
CA ARG A 134 11.02 1.59 -8.14
C ARG A 134 11.41 2.47 -6.96
N ASP A 135 10.55 3.41 -6.58
CA ASP A 135 10.79 4.37 -5.51
C ASP A 135 11.09 3.73 -4.14
N ARG A 136 11.57 4.56 -3.21
CA ARG A 136 12.12 4.17 -1.92
C ARG A 136 11.21 3.28 -1.07
N LEU A 137 9.90 3.56 -1.06
CA LEU A 137 8.90 2.86 -0.24
C LEU A 137 7.88 2.08 -1.07
N GLY A 138 8.05 2.04 -2.42
CA GLY A 138 7.18 1.29 -3.31
C GLY A 138 5.80 1.92 -3.48
N ILE A 139 5.72 3.26 -3.44
CA ILE A 139 4.46 4.02 -3.63
C ILE A 139 3.87 3.71 -5.00
N LYS A 140 4.71 3.73 -6.06
CA LYS A 140 4.29 3.33 -7.39
C LYS A 140 4.62 1.86 -7.66
N PRO A 141 3.67 1.11 -8.25
CA PRO A 141 3.86 -0.32 -8.53
C PRO A 141 4.73 -0.55 -9.77
N LEU A 142 5.52 -1.63 -9.75
CA LEU A 142 6.29 -2.10 -10.91
C LEU A 142 6.49 -3.62 -10.84
N TYR A 143 6.09 -4.29 -11.91
CA TYR A 143 6.18 -5.73 -12.07
C TYR A 143 7.07 -6.10 -13.25
N LEU A 144 7.76 -7.22 -13.14
CA LEU A 144 8.55 -7.85 -14.18
C LEU A 144 8.14 -9.31 -14.33
N ALA A 145 7.93 -9.78 -15.55
CA ALA A 145 7.62 -11.17 -15.83
C ALA A 145 8.52 -11.74 -16.93
N ARG A 146 8.81 -13.03 -16.82
CA ARG A 146 9.42 -13.84 -17.88
C ARG A 146 8.34 -14.31 -18.84
N LEU A 147 8.68 -14.35 -20.12
CA LEU A 147 7.76 -14.75 -21.18
C LEU A 147 8.13 -16.13 -21.70
N GLN A 148 7.12 -16.93 -22.02
CA GLN A 148 7.30 -18.17 -22.76
C GLN A 148 7.88 -17.85 -24.16
N GLY A 149 8.91 -18.58 -24.55
CA GLY A 149 9.65 -18.31 -25.80
C GLY A 149 10.78 -17.29 -25.66
N GLY A 150 11.04 -16.80 -24.44
CA GLY A 150 12.14 -15.89 -24.12
C GLY A 150 11.73 -14.42 -24.06
N GLY A 151 12.60 -13.60 -23.43
CA GLY A 151 12.36 -12.19 -23.17
C GLY A 151 11.55 -11.93 -21.90
N VAL A 152 11.26 -10.65 -21.67
CA VAL A 152 10.56 -10.17 -20.47
C VAL A 152 9.48 -9.16 -20.84
N ALA A 153 8.50 -9.03 -19.94
CA ALA A 153 7.52 -7.95 -19.94
C ALA A 153 7.53 -7.26 -18.60
N PHE A 154 7.31 -5.95 -18.58
CA PHE A 154 7.14 -5.16 -17.36
C PHE A 154 5.93 -4.25 -17.47
N ALA A 155 5.32 -3.93 -16.35
CA ALA A 155 4.18 -3.00 -16.31
C ALA A 155 3.94 -2.47 -14.88
N SER A 156 3.09 -1.45 -14.78
CA SER A 156 2.55 -0.97 -13.51
C SER A 156 1.52 -1.94 -12.90
N GLU A 157 0.91 -2.81 -13.70
CA GLU A 157 -0.07 -3.83 -13.25
C GLU A 157 0.16 -5.15 -13.97
N LEU A 158 -0.10 -6.26 -13.25
CA LEU A 158 -0.05 -7.61 -13.83
C LEU A 158 -1.15 -7.84 -14.86
N SER A 159 -2.25 -7.11 -14.82
CA SER A 159 -3.29 -7.11 -15.83
C SER A 159 -2.74 -6.77 -17.23
N ALA A 160 -1.83 -5.82 -17.32
CA ALA A 160 -1.14 -5.48 -18.56
C ALA A 160 -0.18 -6.60 -19.02
N ILE A 161 0.57 -7.19 -18.09
CA ILE A 161 1.44 -8.33 -18.39
C ILE A 161 0.61 -9.53 -18.88
N ALA A 162 -0.54 -9.78 -18.24
CA ALA A 162 -1.44 -10.86 -18.61
C ALA A 162 -2.10 -10.66 -20.00
N ALA A 163 -2.11 -9.44 -20.54
CA ALA A 163 -2.53 -9.17 -21.90
C ALA A 163 -1.47 -9.59 -22.95
N HIS A 164 -0.22 -9.88 -22.53
CA HIS A 164 0.82 -10.38 -23.42
C HIS A 164 0.62 -11.88 -23.68
N PRO A 165 0.56 -12.34 -24.95
CA PRO A 165 0.24 -13.73 -25.28
C PRO A 165 1.28 -14.76 -24.80
N GLY A 166 2.52 -14.34 -24.54
CA GLY A 166 3.59 -15.19 -24.02
C GLY A 166 3.66 -15.24 -22.50
N PHE A 167 2.74 -14.63 -21.77
CA PHE A 167 2.75 -14.70 -20.31
C PHE A 167 2.05 -15.98 -19.80
N SER A 168 2.73 -16.70 -18.91
CA SER A 168 2.14 -17.85 -18.20
C SER A 168 1.33 -17.39 -17.01
N ARG A 169 0.09 -17.88 -16.90
CA ARG A 169 -0.82 -17.58 -15.78
C ARG A 169 -0.81 -18.69 -14.72
N THR A 170 0.34 -19.34 -14.54
CA THR A 170 0.51 -20.38 -13.53
C THR A 170 0.57 -19.78 -12.13
N ALA A 171 -0.29 -20.26 -11.21
CA ALA A 171 -0.33 -19.79 -9.83
C ALA A 171 0.95 -20.10 -9.05
N ASP A 172 1.48 -19.15 -8.31
CA ASP A 172 2.47 -19.40 -7.24
C ASP A 172 1.76 -19.78 -5.94
N ARG A 173 1.64 -21.07 -5.70
CA ARG A 173 0.92 -21.62 -4.53
C ARG A 173 1.57 -21.25 -3.20
N ASN A 174 2.89 -21.06 -3.14
CA ASN A 174 3.58 -20.58 -1.95
C ASN A 174 3.23 -19.10 -1.67
N ALA A 175 3.15 -18.28 -2.72
CA ALA A 175 2.70 -16.90 -2.61
C ALA A 175 1.23 -16.79 -2.20
N LEU A 176 0.36 -17.69 -2.71
CA LEU A 176 -1.05 -17.76 -2.29
C LEU A 176 -1.22 -18.19 -0.84
N ALA A 177 -0.36 -19.08 -0.32
CA ALA A 177 -0.37 -19.40 1.11
C ALA A 177 -0.02 -18.17 1.96
N SER A 178 0.95 -17.37 1.50
CA SER A 178 1.33 -16.11 2.17
C SER A 178 0.25 -15.05 2.05
N TYR A 179 -0.43 -14.99 0.91
CA TYR A 179 -1.61 -14.15 0.72
C TYR A 179 -2.70 -14.46 1.77
N LEU A 180 -3.05 -15.72 1.98
CA LEU A 180 -4.02 -16.11 3.00
C LEU A 180 -3.57 -15.75 4.42
N ARG A 181 -2.27 -15.67 4.66
CA ARG A 181 -1.73 -15.20 5.95
C ARG A 181 -1.89 -13.70 6.13
N TYR A 182 -1.54 -12.92 5.11
CA TYR A 182 -1.29 -11.47 5.21
C TYR A 182 -2.28 -10.59 4.45
N ASN A 183 -3.32 -11.18 3.82
CA ASN A 183 -4.33 -10.53 2.95
C ASN A 183 -3.77 -9.83 1.70
N CYS A 184 -2.48 -9.92 1.47
CA CYS A 184 -1.77 -9.46 0.27
C CYS A 184 -0.62 -10.40 -0.07
N VAL A 185 -0.15 -10.41 -1.30
CA VAL A 185 1.02 -11.20 -1.69
C VAL A 185 2.28 -10.40 -1.34
N PRO A 186 3.18 -10.91 -0.47
CA PRO A 186 4.40 -10.19 -0.10
C PRO A 186 5.39 -10.06 -1.26
N ALA A 187 6.02 -8.88 -1.42
CA ALA A 187 7.11 -8.69 -2.37
C ALA A 187 8.33 -9.58 -1.99
N PRO A 188 9.11 -10.07 -2.96
CA PRO A 188 9.02 -9.83 -4.40
C PRO A 188 8.05 -10.76 -5.15
N SER A 189 7.36 -11.68 -4.46
CA SER A 189 6.43 -12.62 -5.10
C SER A 189 5.21 -11.92 -5.66
N THR A 190 4.56 -12.59 -6.60
CA THR A 190 3.23 -12.26 -7.12
C THR A 190 2.34 -13.49 -7.05
N GLY A 191 1.08 -13.36 -7.41
CA GLY A 191 0.17 -14.50 -7.56
C GLY A 191 0.58 -15.49 -8.67
N PHE A 192 1.58 -15.13 -9.52
CA PHE A 192 2.04 -15.93 -10.66
C PHE A 192 3.52 -16.32 -10.49
N THR A 193 3.88 -17.55 -10.92
CA THR A 193 5.24 -18.10 -10.80
C THR A 193 6.28 -17.33 -11.61
N ASP A 194 5.91 -16.82 -12.78
CA ASP A 194 6.83 -16.19 -13.72
C ASP A 194 6.88 -14.66 -13.62
N ALA A 195 6.26 -14.08 -12.59
CA ALA A 195 6.25 -12.64 -12.35
C ALA A 195 6.77 -12.28 -10.95
N ILE A 196 7.41 -11.13 -10.85
CA ILE A 196 7.91 -10.56 -9.59
C ILE A 196 7.51 -9.09 -9.46
N LYS A 197 7.38 -8.62 -8.21
CA LYS A 197 7.38 -7.20 -7.86
C LYS A 197 8.82 -6.71 -7.81
N VAL A 198 9.14 -5.61 -8.50
CA VAL A 198 10.42 -4.92 -8.27
C VAL A 198 10.40 -4.37 -6.84
N ARG A 199 11.44 -4.65 -6.07
CA ARG A 199 11.50 -4.26 -4.65
C ARG A 199 11.58 -2.74 -4.50
N PRO A 200 10.96 -2.15 -3.47
CA PRO A 200 11.13 -0.74 -3.12
C PRO A 200 12.61 -0.38 -2.92
N GLY A 201 13.01 0.84 -3.32
CA GLY A 201 14.36 1.33 -3.15
C GLY A 201 15.42 0.64 -4.01
N THR A 202 15.01 -0.10 -5.06
CA THR A 202 15.92 -0.84 -5.94
C THR A 202 15.71 -0.52 -7.41
N PHE A 203 16.69 -0.87 -8.21
CA PHE A 203 16.52 -1.01 -9.64
C PHE A 203 17.14 -2.30 -10.17
N LEU A 204 16.48 -2.88 -11.18
CA LEU A 204 16.95 -4.05 -11.92
C LEU A 204 17.63 -3.57 -13.21
N THR A 205 18.79 -4.12 -13.52
CA THR A 205 19.47 -3.93 -14.81
C THR A 205 19.33 -5.20 -15.63
N LEU A 206 18.72 -5.09 -16.81
CA LEU A 206 18.55 -6.16 -17.77
C LEU A 206 19.40 -5.84 -19.01
N ARG A 207 20.11 -6.83 -19.53
CA ARG A 207 20.98 -6.67 -20.72
C ARG A 207 20.42 -7.43 -21.91
N THR A 208 20.47 -6.81 -23.08
CA THR A 208 20.22 -7.51 -24.33
C THR A 208 21.42 -8.41 -24.69
N PRO A 209 21.23 -9.52 -25.45
CA PRO A 209 19.99 -9.88 -26.15
C PRO A 209 18.99 -10.71 -25.34
N ASP A 210 19.39 -11.34 -24.23
CA ASP A 210 18.56 -12.29 -23.47
C ASP A 210 17.62 -11.63 -22.45
N LEU A 211 17.82 -10.33 -22.17
CA LEU A 211 17.09 -9.55 -21.16
C LEU A 211 17.02 -10.26 -19.78
N SER A 212 18.05 -11.05 -19.46
CA SER A 212 18.19 -11.61 -18.13
C SER A 212 18.44 -10.48 -17.12
N VAL A 213 17.96 -10.66 -15.87
CA VAL A 213 18.28 -9.74 -14.77
C VAL A 213 19.76 -9.91 -14.45
N ALA A 214 20.59 -9.01 -14.98
CA ALA A 214 22.02 -9.03 -14.77
C ALA A 214 22.41 -8.58 -13.36
N ARG A 215 21.63 -7.65 -12.77
CA ARG A 215 21.92 -7.08 -11.45
C ARG A 215 20.68 -6.44 -10.82
N GLU A 216 20.49 -6.64 -9.51
CA GLU A 216 19.64 -5.81 -8.65
C GLU A 216 20.55 -4.84 -7.87
N THR A 217 20.27 -3.55 -7.91
CA THR A 217 21.00 -2.52 -7.19
C THR A 217 20.07 -1.83 -6.20
N VAL A 218 20.50 -1.76 -4.95
CA VAL A 218 19.78 -1.04 -3.89
C VAL A 218 20.32 0.39 -3.84
N PHE A 219 19.49 1.38 -4.15
CA PHE A 219 19.85 2.80 -4.05
C PHE A 219 19.33 3.44 -2.76
N TRP A 220 18.37 2.80 -2.09
CA TRP A 220 17.86 3.20 -0.79
C TRP A 220 17.55 1.96 0.07
N ASP A 221 18.27 1.80 1.17
CA ASP A 221 18.14 0.67 2.07
C ASP A 221 17.47 1.12 3.38
N PRO A 222 16.23 0.66 3.69
CA PRO A 222 15.55 0.99 4.93
C PRO A 222 16.33 0.56 6.18
N VAL A 223 17.12 -0.52 6.11
CA VAL A 223 17.98 -0.96 7.21
C VAL A 223 19.06 0.09 7.50
N ALA A 224 19.76 0.52 6.47
CA ALA A 224 20.80 1.54 6.60
C ALA A 224 20.25 2.88 7.11
N VAL A 225 19.02 3.24 6.71
CA VAL A 225 18.33 4.46 7.18
C VAL A 225 18.06 4.37 8.68
N VAL A 226 17.52 3.24 9.16
CA VAL A 226 17.21 3.04 10.58
C VAL A 226 18.48 2.98 11.42
N ASP A 227 19.49 2.22 11.00
CA ASP A 227 20.77 2.14 11.70
C ASP A 227 21.49 3.49 11.77
N GLY A 228 21.48 4.25 10.66
CA GLY A 228 22.02 5.61 10.61
C GLY A 228 21.27 6.59 11.52
N ALA A 229 19.94 6.47 11.59
CA ALA A 229 19.11 7.26 12.48
C ALA A 229 19.35 6.91 13.96
N HIS A 230 19.51 5.63 14.26
CA HIS A 230 19.85 5.16 15.62
C HIS A 230 21.27 5.54 16.05
N ALA A 231 22.21 5.62 15.13
CA ALA A 231 23.57 6.10 15.41
C ALA A 231 23.60 7.61 15.73
N ARG A 232 22.62 8.36 15.21
CA ARG A 232 22.48 9.81 15.42
C ARG A 232 21.09 10.14 15.94
N PRO A 233 20.73 9.70 17.16
CA PRO A 233 19.39 9.89 17.72
C PRO A 233 19.10 11.37 17.94
N PHE A 234 17.87 11.76 17.76
CA PHE A 234 17.40 13.10 18.11
C PHE A 234 17.53 13.35 19.62
N ARG A 235 18.18 14.45 19.98
CA ARG A 235 18.53 14.79 21.37
C ARG A 235 17.68 15.91 21.97
N GLY A 236 16.85 16.57 21.17
CA GLY A 236 15.94 17.63 21.61
C GLY A 236 14.76 17.13 22.45
N ASP A 237 14.01 18.05 22.95
CA ASP A 237 12.76 17.77 23.67
C ASP A 237 11.59 17.48 22.70
N GLU A 238 10.39 17.18 23.27
CA GLU A 238 9.20 16.88 22.48
C GLU A 238 8.68 18.11 21.70
N ASP A 239 8.96 19.36 22.14
CA ASP A 239 8.57 20.55 21.42
C ASP A 239 9.47 20.83 20.24
N GLU A 240 10.77 20.62 20.40
CA GLU A 240 11.75 20.70 19.32
C GLU A 240 11.48 19.63 18.26
N ALA A 241 11.21 18.40 18.68
CA ALA A 241 10.86 17.29 17.78
C ALA A 241 9.58 17.61 17.00
N ALA A 242 8.55 18.19 17.65
CA ALA A 242 7.31 18.54 16.97
C ALA A 242 7.52 19.69 15.96
N ARG A 243 8.37 20.68 16.26
CA ARG A 243 8.73 21.76 15.32
C ARG A 243 9.48 21.23 14.11
N GLU A 244 10.45 20.33 14.32
CA GLU A 244 11.20 19.75 13.20
C GLU A 244 10.33 18.83 12.34
N LEU A 245 9.48 18.01 12.95
CA LEU A 245 8.51 17.20 12.21
C LEU A 245 7.56 18.08 11.39
N GLU A 246 7.05 19.17 11.98
CA GLU A 246 6.19 20.13 11.30
C GLU A 246 6.90 20.78 10.10
N ARG A 247 8.15 21.19 10.26
CA ARG A 247 8.96 21.77 9.17
C ARG A 247 9.11 20.79 8.01
N LEU A 248 9.45 19.53 8.30
CA LEU A 248 9.61 18.48 7.28
C LEU A 248 8.30 18.14 6.59
N LEU A 249 7.21 18.01 7.34
CA LEU A 249 5.88 17.70 6.79
C LEU A 249 5.31 18.87 5.98
N ARG A 250 5.53 20.10 6.41
CA ARG A 250 5.12 21.30 5.63
C ARG A 250 5.82 21.33 4.28
N ASP A 251 7.14 21.12 4.23
CA ASP A 251 7.87 21.06 2.97
C ASP A 251 7.40 19.89 2.11
N SER A 252 7.15 18.73 2.72
CA SER A 252 6.61 17.55 2.04
C SER A 252 5.23 17.82 1.42
N VAL A 253 4.32 18.48 2.15
CA VAL A 253 3.00 18.87 1.65
C VAL A 253 3.14 19.91 0.53
N ARG A 254 3.92 20.98 0.74
CA ARG A 254 4.18 22.02 -0.26
C ARG A 254 4.65 21.45 -1.59
N LEU A 255 5.61 20.53 -1.57
CA LEU A 255 6.12 19.88 -2.76
C LEU A 255 5.02 19.04 -3.46
N ARG A 256 4.14 18.38 -2.70
CA ARG A 256 3.06 17.54 -3.25
C ARG A 256 1.81 18.32 -3.69
N LEU A 257 1.76 19.61 -3.42
CA LEU A 257 0.75 20.53 -3.97
C LEU A 257 1.11 21.03 -5.36
N ILE A 258 2.34 20.83 -5.83
CA ILE A 258 2.76 21.23 -7.18
C ILE A 258 1.97 20.40 -8.20
N SER A 259 1.14 21.07 -9.00
CA SER A 259 0.26 20.45 -9.98
C SER A 259 -0.29 21.52 -10.91
N ASP A 260 -0.53 21.16 -12.19
CA ASP A 260 -1.22 22.01 -13.18
C ASP A 260 -2.73 21.67 -13.25
N VAL A 261 -3.20 20.74 -12.39
CA VAL A 261 -4.60 20.35 -12.24
C VAL A 261 -5.05 20.50 -10.79
N PRO A 262 -6.38 20.53 -10.51
CA PRO A 262 -6.89 20.68 -9.15
C PRO A 262 -6.43 19.58 -8.20
N VAL A 263 -6.04 19.97 -6.97
CA VAL A 263 -5.58 19.11 -5.88
C VAL A 263 -6.54 19.18 -4.70
N GLY A 264 -6.83 18.03 -4.09
CA GLY A 264 -7.61 17.93 -2.86
C GLY A 264 -6.97 17.00 -1.84
N ALA A 265 -7.71 16.60 -0.80
CA ALA A 265 -7.24 15.65 0.20
C ALA A 265 -8.36 14.76 0.72
N PHE A 266 -8.01 13.53 1.09
CA PHE A 266 -8.88 12.68 1.89
C PHE A 266 -8.83 13.10 3.36
N LEU A 267 -9.99 13.27 4.00
CA LEU A 267 -10.11 13.70 5.39
C LEU A 267 -11.04 12.77 6.17
N SER A 268 -10.48 11.93 7.01
CA SER A 268 -11.23 11.03 7.92
C SER A 268 -11.51 11.64 9.30
N GLY A 269 -10.95 12.82 9.59
CA GLY A 269 -10.93 13.38 10.94
C GLY A 269 -9.94 12.67 11.89
N GLY A 270 -9.19 11.68 11.40
CA GLY A 270 -8.09 11.05 12.10
C GLY A 270 -6.84 11.94 12.16
N ILE A 271 -5.89 11.59 13.04
CA ILE A 271 -4.69 12.41 13.30
C ILE A 271 -3.90 12.67 12.01
N ASP A 272 -3.67 11.63 11.19
CA ASP A 272 -2.82 11.70 10.00
C ASP A 272 -3.43 12.60 8.93
N SER A 273 -4.66 12.32 8.52
CA SER A 273 -5.36 13.09 7.51
C SER A 273 -5.59 14.54 7.95
N SER A 274 -5.95 14.75 9.22
CA SER A 274 -6.11 16.10 9.78
C SER A 274 -4.79 16.88 9.82
N THR A 275 -3.66 16.21 10.08
CA THR A 275 -2.33 16.85 10.02
C THR A 275 -1.99 17.27 8.60
N VAL A 276 -2.20 16.40 7.62
CA VAL A 276 -1.95 16.73 6.21
C VAL A 276 -2.80 17.90 5.77
N VAL A 277 -4.11 17.87 6.05
CA VAL A 277 -5.04 18.95 5.66
C VAL A 277 -4.71 20.26 6.38
N ALA A 278 -4.37 20.21 7.67
CA ALA A 278 -3.98 21.40 8.43
C ALA A 278 -2.70 22.06 7.88
N LEU A 279 -1.78 21.28 7.32
CA LEU A 279 -0.58 21.81 6.65
C LEU A 279 -0.89 22.30 5.23
N MET A 280 -1.89 21.70 4.55
CA MET A 280 -2.33 22.21 3.25
C MET A 280 -2.97 23.60 3.35
N THR A 281 -3.72 23.87 4.43
CA THR A 281 -4.34 25.20 4.63
C THR A 281 -3.34 26.31 4.93
N ASP A 282 -2.11 25.98 5.31
CA ASP A 282 -1.01 26.97 5.39
C ASP A 282 -0.50 27.38 4.00
N GLU A 283 -0.61 26.50 3.02
CA GLU A 283 -0.03 26.68 1.67
C GLU A 283 -1.08 27.12 0.62
N SER A 284 -2.37 26.91 0.90
CA SER A 284 -3.48 27.23 -0.02
C SER A 284 -4.74 27.62 0.74
N THR A 285 -5.47 28.61 0.23
CA THR A 285 -6.78 29.03 0.75
C THR A 285 -7.96 28.26 0.11
N ASP A 286 -7.71 27.55 -0.99
CA ASP A 286 -8.71 26.73 -1.70
C ASP A 286 -8.39 25.24 -1.53
N VAL A 287 -8.62 24.73 -0.32
CA VAL A 287 -8.38 23.32 0.01
C VAL A 287 -9.70 22.54 -0.04
N ARG A 288 -9.78 21.59 -0.96
CA ARG A 288 -10.93 20.66 -1.09
C ARG A 288 -10.66 19.38 -0.33
N THR A 289 -11.61 18.96 0.49
CA THR A 289 -11.48 17.74 1.30
C THR A 289 -12.67 16.83 1.11
N PHE A 290 -12.39 15.51 1.13
CA PHE A 290 -13.36 14.47 0.83
C PHE A 290 -13.40 13.40 1.91
N THR A 291 -14.60 12.99 2.33
CA THR A 291 -14.81 11.89 3.28
C THR A 291 -16.00 11.02 2.91
N ILE A 292 -16.05 9.84 3.53
CA ILE A 292 -17.20 8.95 3.47
C ILE A 292 -17.88 8.95 4.82
N ALA A 293 -19.21 9.04 4.83
CA ALA A 293 -20.07 8.77 5.97
C ALA A 293 -20.78 7.43 5.78
N SER A 294 -20.91 6.67 6.86
CA SER A 294 -21.62 5.38 6.87
C SER A 294 -22.85 5.48 7.76
N ASP A 295 -23.92 4.76 7.40
CA ASP A 295 -25.11 4.63 8.27
C ASP A 295 -24.83 3.83 9.55
N SER A 296 -23.72 3.11 9.59
CA SER A 296 -23.25 2.39 10.78
C SER A 296 -22.44 3.31 11.69
N ARG A 297 -22.98 3.64 12.87
CA ARG A 297 -22.31 4.53 13.85
C ARG A 297 -20.90 4.12 14.22
N SER A 298 -20.58 2.83 14.14
CA SER A 298 -19.23 2.32 14.46
C SER A 298 -18.18 2.62 13.39
N TYR A 299 -18.62 2.98 12.18
CA TYR A 299 -17.78 3.24 11.01
C TYR A 299 -18.01 4.63 10.40
N ASP A 300 -18.80 5.49 11.09
CA ASP A 300 -19.10 6.84 10.61
C ASP A 300 -18.03 7.84 11.06
N GLU A 301 -17.21 8.26 10.11
CA GLU A 301 -16.19 9.30 10.29
C GLU A 301 -16.68 10.67 9.76
N GLY A 302 -17.87 10.73 9.13
CA GLY A 302 -18.35 11.92 8.44
C GLY A 302 -18.53 13.14 9.32
N ALA A 303 -19.18 12.99 10.47
CA ALA A 303 -19.41 14.10 11.39
C ALA A 303 -18.10 14.69 11.93
N GLN A 304 -17.11 13.85 12.20
CA GLN A 304 -15.82 14.29 12.71
C GLN A 304 -14.98 14.96 11.62
N ALA A 305 -14.93 14.38 10.43
CA ALA A 305 -14.26 15.00 9.29
C ALA A 305 -14.84 16.38 8.99
N ALA A 306 -16.17 16.52 9.00
CA ALA A 306 -16.85 17.79 8.82
C ALA A 306 -16.50 18.84 9.90
N ALA A 307 -16.40 18.42 11.18
CA ALA A 307 -15.99 19.32 12.26
C ALA A 307 -14.53 19.81 12.09
N VAL A 308 -13.61 18.91 11.73
CA VAL A 308 -12.21 19.28 11.42
C VAL A 308 -12.17 20.20 10.20
N ALA A 309 -12.88 19.88 9.12
CA ALA A 309 -12.96 20.68 7.90
C ALA A 309 -13.47 22.10 8.17
N SER A 310 -14.51 22.22 9.00
CA SER A 310 -15.09 23.53 9.37
C SER A 310 -14.07 24.39 10.13
N LEU A 311 -13.31 23.81 11.07
CA LEU A 311 -12.27 24.54 11.81
C LEU A 311 -11.09 24.94 10.94
N LEU A 312 -10.73 24.11 9.97
CA LEU A 312 -9.63 24.37 9.04
C LEU A 312 -10.06 25.25 7.85
N GLY A 313 -11.35 25.54 7.71
CA GLY A 313 -11.88 26.39 6.63
C GLY A 313 -11.81 25.75 5.25
N THR A 314 -11.87 24.41 5.14
CA THR A 314 -11.80 23.71 3.86
C THR A 314 -13.16 23.57 3.18
N GLN A 315 -13.17 23.48 1.85
CA GLN A 315 -14.35 23.07 1.08
C GLN A 315 -14.54 21.57 1.21
N HIS A 316 -15.43 21.16 2.11
CA HIS A 316 -15.59 19.77 2.49
C HIS A 316 -16.81 19.11 1.84
N GLU A 317 -16.57 17.94 1.22
CA GLU A 317 -17.63 17.10 0.68
C GLU A 317 -17.68 15.75 1.40
N THR A 318 -18.86 15.36 1.86
CA THR A 318 -19.12 14.08 2.52
C THR A 318 -20.03 13.22 1.62
N LEU A 319 -19.51 12.06 1.18
CA LEU A 319 -20.32 11.05 0.52
C LEU A 319 -20.97 10.14 1.57
N ARG A 320 -22.28 10.21 1.68
CA ARG A 320 -23.03 9.22 2.46
C ARG A 320 -23.20 7.95 1.63
N VAL A 321 -22.51 6.89 2.06
CA VAL A 321 -22.50 5.60 1.34
C VAL A 321 -23.62 4.74 1.86
N SER A 322 -24.57 4.42 0.99
CA SER A 322 -25.61 3.43 1.26
C SER A 322 -25.05 2.01 1.16
N GLN A 323 -25.80 1.05 1.72
CA GLN A 323 -25.48 -0.36 1.56
C GLN A 323 -25.47 -0.77 0.08
N ALA A 324 -26.35 -0.21 -0.75
CA ALA A 324 -26.39 -0.51 -2.18
C ALA A 324 -25.15 -0.02 -2.92
N ASP A 325 -24.64 1.18 -2.59
CA ASP A 325 -23.39 1.71 -3.17
C ASP A 325 -22.20 0.80 -2.85
N ALA A 326 -22.14 0.34 -1.59
CA ALA A 326 -21.09 -0.55 -1.15
C ALA A 326 -21.17 -1.93 -1.81
N LEU A 327 -22.36 -2.50 -1.99
CA LEU A 327 -22.57 -3.75 -2.73
C LEU A 327 -22.16 -3.60 -4.21
N GLY A 328 -22.53 -2.49 -4.84
CA GLY A 328 -22.11 -2.16 -6.21
C GLY A 328 -20.60 -2.05 -6.35
N ALA A 329 -19.91 -1.49 -5.33
CA ALA A 329 -18.45 -1.42 -5.29
C ALA A 329 -17.82 -2.81 -5.18
N VAL A 330 -18.37 -3.72 -4.34
CA VAL A 330 -17.90 -5.11 -4.18
C VAL A 330 -17.79 -5.83 -5.52
N GLN A 331 -18.78 -5.68 -6.40
CA GLN A 331 -18.78 -6.29 -7.73
C GLN A 331 -17.70 -5.74 -8.67
N ARG A 332 -17.22 -4.52 -8.44
CA ARG A 332 -16.20 -3.87 -9.27
C ARG A 332 -14.77 -4.18 -8.81
N ILE A 333 -14.57 -4.50 -7.52
CA ILE A 333 -13.23 -4.74 -6.95
C ILE A 333 -12.42 -5.77 -7.72
N PRO A 334 -12.96 -6.93 -8.14
CA PRO A 334 -12.19 -7.89 -8.93
C PRO A 334 -11.61 -7.34 -10.22
N SER A 335 -12.25 -6.31 -10.82
CA SER A 335 -11.74 -5.67 -12.03
C SER A 335 -10.59 -4.69 -11.78
N MET A 336 -10.41 -4.21 -10.56
CA MET A 336 -9.36 -3.26 -10.15
C MET A 336 -8.08 -3.95 -9.69
N LEU A 337 -8.20 -5.22 -9.28
CA LEU A 337 -7.11 -5.98 -8.67
C LEU A 337 -6.49 -6.93 -9.67
N ASP A 338 -5.20 -6.95 -9.75
CA ASP A 338 -4.39 -7.82 -10.61
C ASP A 338 -3.70 -8.96 -9.84
N GLU A 339 -3.83 -8.94 -8.50
CA GLU A 339 -3.44 -10.01 -7.59
C GLU A 339 -4.58 -10.28 -6.59
N PRO A 340 -4.60 -11.45 -5.92
CA PRO A 340 -5.52 -11.64 -4.81
C PRO A 340 -5.19 -10.63 -3.70
N PHE A 341 -6.21 -9.91 -3.22
CA PHE A 341 -6.06 -8.82 -2.26
C PHE A 341 -7.27 -8.77 -1.31
N GLY A 342 -7.04 -8.96 -0.02
CA GLY A 342 -8.09 -9.18 0.98
C GLY A 342 -8.38 -8.00 1.91
N ASP A 343 -7.73 -6.83 1.74
CA ASP A 343 -8.09 -5.66 2.56
C ASP A 343 -9.43 -5.06 2.11
N SER A 344 -10.48 -5.31 2.89
CA SER A 344 -11.83 -4.83 2.62
C SER A 344 -11.96 -3.30 2.61
N SER A 345 -10.99 -2.57 3.17
CA SER A 345 -10.97 -1.11 3.14
C SER A 345 -10.70 -0.52 1.74
N ILE A 346 -10.38 -1.37 0.75
CA ILE A 346 -10.36 -0.96 -0.67
C ILE A 346 -11.73 -0.45 -1.14
N ILE A 347 -12.84 -0.97 -0.58
CA ILE A 347 -14.20 -0.56 -0.92
C ILE A 347 -14.43 0.92 -0.60
N PRO A 348 -14.29 1.37 0.67
CA PRO A 348 -14.43 2.78 0.98
C PRO A 348 -13.35 3.66 0.31
N THR A 349 -12.13 3.15 0.11
CA THR A 349 -11.08 3.89 -0.61
C THR A 349 -11.47 4.15 -2.07
N TYR A 350 -12.04 3.17 -2.76
CA TYR A 350 -12.57 3.33 -4.11
C TYR A 350 -13.72 4.34 -4.17
N LEU A 351 -14.66 4.26 -3.23
CA LEU A 351 -15.82 5.15 -3.20
C LEU A 351 -15.42 6.62 -2.97
N VAL A 352 -14.52 6.89 -2.01
CA VAL A 352 -14.03 8.26 -1.78
C VAL A 352 -13.20 8.77 -2.95
N SER A 353 -12.41 7.90 -3.59
CA SER A 353 -11.65 8.25 -4.79
C SER A 353 -12.56 8.60 -5.97
N SER A 354 -13.63 7.82 -6.15
CA SER A 354 -14.64 8.07 -7.19
C SER A 354 -15.36 9.40 -7.00
N MET A 355 -15.65 9.78 -5.76
CA MET A 355 -16.21 11.08 -5.44
C MET A 355 -15.21 12.21 -5.72
N ALA A 356 -14.00 12.09 -5.15
CA ALA A 356 -12.95 13.10 -5.28
C ALA A 356 -12.61 13.37 -6.75
N ARG A 357 -12.58 12.34 -7.60
CA ARG A 357 -12.27 12.45 -9.05
C ARG A 357 -13.22 13.36 -9.82
N ARG A 358 -14.42 13.59 -9.32
CA ARG A 358 -15.36 14.55 -9.94
C ARG A 358 -14.90 16.00 -9.82
N HIS A 359 -14.02 16.30 -8.87
CA HIS A 359 -13.59 17.65 -8.50
C HIS A 359 -12.09 17.87 -8.67
N VAL A 360 -11.28 16.82 -8.48
CA VAL A 360 -9.83 16.91 -8.50
C VAL A 360 -9.21 15.73 -9.26
N THR A 361 -7.98 15.90 -9.74
CA THR A 361 -7.21 14.84 -10.39
C THR A 361 -6.14 14.27 -9.45
N VAL A 362 -5.80 15.01 -8.40
CA VAL A 362 -4.81 14.65 -7.38
C VAL A 362 -5.45 14.76 -6.00
N ALA A 363 -5.19 13.80 -5.11
CA ALA A 363 -5.61 13.86 -3.71
C ALA A 363 -4.45 13.49 -2.78
N LEU A 364 -4.23 14.31 -1.72
CA LEU A 364 -3.30 13.97 -0.66
C LEU A 364 -3.96 13.01 0.33
N SER A 365 -3.19 12.05 0.82
CA SER A 365 -3.63 11.04 1.79
C SER A 365 -2.77 11.08 3.05
N GLY A 366 -3.36 10.67 4.18
CA GLY A 366 -2.67 10.54 5.47
C GLY A 366 -2.01 9.17 5.71
N ASP A 367 -1.86 8.34 4.69
CA ASP A 367 -1.26 7.01 4.85
C ASP A 367 0.22 7.07 5.26
N GLY A 368 0.69 6.03 5.96
CA GLY A 368 2.08 5.89 6.43
C GLY A 368 2.36 6.44 7.83
N GLY A 369 1.47 7.25 8.40
CA GLY A 369 1.65 7.79 9.75
C GLY A 369 1.60 6.72 10.85
N ASP A 370 0.80 5.69 10.67
CA ASP A 370 0.67 4.57 11.60
C ASP A 370 1.96 3.75 11.69
N GLU A 371 2.56 3.43 10.54
CA GLU A 371 3.76 2.62 10.41
C GLU A 371 4.98 3.32 11.00
N LEU A 372 5.12 4.61 10.75
CA LEU A 372 6.29 5.38 11.14
C LEU A 372 6.25 5.87 12.60
N LEU A 373 5.05 6.17 13.11
CA LEU A 373 4.87 6.84 14.41
C LEU A 373 4.09 5.99 15.43
N GLY A 374 3.91 4.70 15.14
CA GLY A 374 3.36 3.73 16.09
C GLY A 374 1.86 3.89 16.35
N GLY A 375 1.07 4.08 15.29
CA GLY A 375 -0.38 4.30 15.42
C GLY A 375 -1.23 3.05 15.57
N TYR A 376 -0.75 1.88 15.14
CA TYR A 376 -1.52 0.65 15.24
C TYR A 376 -1.61 0.10 16.66
N ASN A 377 -2.75 -0.48 17.00
CA ASN A 377 -2.96 -1.14 18.28
C ASN A 377 -1.90 -2.20 18.59
N ARG A 378 -1.37 -2.89 17.56
CA ARG A 378 -0.27 -3.86 17.73
C ARG A 378 1.02 -3.22 18.21
N HIS A 379 1.34 -1.98 17.82
CA HIS A 379 2.52 -1.25 18.28
C HIS A 379 2.38 -0.80 19.74
N VAL A 380 1.16 -0.45 20.13
CA VAL A 380 0.83 0.12 21.46
C VAL A 380 0.64 -0.98 22.51
N TRP A 381 -0.20 -1.97 22.20
CA TRP A 381 -0.57 -3.04 23.14
C TRP A 381 0.34 -4.26 23.05
N GLY A 382 0.88 -4.58 21.86
CA GLY A 382 1.69 -5.77 21.61
C GLY A 382 2.86 -5.94 22.57
N PRO A 383 3.73 -4.93 22.78
CA PRO A 383 4.85 -5.03 23.72
C PRO A 383 4.41 -5.28 25.17
N THR A 384 3.31 -4.67 25.60
CA THR A 384 2.77 -4.84 26.95
C THR A 384 2.18 -6.24 27.13
N MET A 385 1.42 -6.71 26.15
CA MET A 385 0.86 -8.07 26.14
C MET A 385 1.97 -9.12 26.12
N TRP A 386 3.00 -8.93 25.32
CA TRP A 386 4.16 -9.82 25.28
C TRP A 386 4.82 -9.92 26.64
N ARG A 387 5.21 -8.80 27.23
CA ARG A 387 5.83 -8.76 28.57
C ARG A 387 4.95 -9.39 29.64
N ALA A 388 3.65 -9.12 29.63
CA ALA A 388 2.72 -9.74 30.57
C ALA A 388 2.64 -11.26 30.36
N SER A 389 2.61 -11.72 29.10
CA SER A 389 2.55 -13.15 28.78
C SER A 389 3.79 -13.91 29.26
N GLN A 390 4.99 -13.30 29.20
CA GLN A 390 6.25 -13.93 29.63
C GLN A 390 6.31 -14.20 31.14
N ARG A 391 5.48 -13.54 31.96
CA ARG A 391 5.37 -13.80 33.41
C ARG A 391 4.65 -15.10 33.73
N VAL A 392 3.96 -15.68 32.74
CA VAL A 392 3.20 -16.94 32.91
C VAL A 392 3.96 -18.07 32.19
N PRO A 393 4.24 -19.22 32.85
CA PRO A 393 4.90 -20.34 32.21
C PRO A 393 4.18 -20.80 30.95
N ARG A 394 4.94 -21.22 29.92
CA ARG A 394 4.42 -21.57 28.59
C ARG A 394 3.30 -22.61 28.65
N PHE A 395 3.46 -23.68 29.45
CA PHE A 395 2.45 -24.72 29.57
C PHE A 395 1.10 -24.18 30.06
N ALA A 396 1.14 -23.24 31.02
CA ALA A 396 -0.06 -22.59 31.56
C ALA A 396 -0.70 -21.68 30.50
N ARG A 397 0.10 -20.87 29.79
CA ARG A 397 -0.39 -20.03 28.67
C ARG A 397 -1.10 -20.84 27.60
N VAL A 398 -0.48 -21.94 27.17
CA VAL A 398 -1.05 -22.81 26.14
C VAL A 398 -2.34 -23.47 26.63
N ARG A 399 -2.43 -23.83 27.91
CA ARG A 399 -3.63 -24.43 28.50
C ARG A 399 -4.79 -23.42 28.58
N VAL A 400 -4.51 -22.19 29.03
CA VAL A 400 -5.48 -21.08 29.03
C VAL A 400 -5.92 -20.76 27.59
N ALA A 401 -4.97 -20.63 26.66
CA ALA A 401 -5.26 -20.40 25.25
C ALA A 401 -6.21 -21.45 24.64
N ARG A 402 -5.96 -22.74 24.93
CA ARG A 402 -6.84 -23.83 24.46
C ARG A 402 -8.24 -23.72 25.06
N GLY A 403 -8.36 -23.34 26.34
CA GLY A 403 -9.65 -23.11 26.99
C GLY A 403 -10.42 -21.98 26.32
N LEU A 404 -9.78 -20.80 26.14
CA LEU A 404 -10.38 -19.63 25.51
C LEU A 404 -10.84 -19.90 24.07
N LEU A 405 -10.04 -20.62 23.29
CA LEU A 405 -10.34 -20.92 21.89
C LEU A 405 -11.42 -22.01 21.70
N ARG A 406 -11.75 -22.78 22.75
CA ARG A 406 -12.84 -23.77 22.71
C ARG A 406 -14.21 -23.17 22.99
N LEU A 407 -14.26 -22.04 23.69
CA LEU A 407 -15.52 -21.35 23.99
C LEU A 407 -16.04 -20.65 22.73
N PRO A 408 -17.29 -20.86 22.32
CA PRO A 408 -17.87 -20.09 21.21
C PRO A 408 -17.87 -18.59 21.52
N ALA A 409 -17.50 -17.77 20.53
CA ALA A 409 -17.48 -16.31 20.70
C ALA A 409 -18.82 -15.76 21.18
N ALA A 410 -19.92 -16.24 20.62
CA ALA A 410 -21.27 -15.87 21.04
C ALA A 410 -21.62 -16.24 22.50
N THR A 411 -20.98 -17.26 23.07
CA THR A 411 -21.13 -17.62 24.48
C THR A 411 -20.37 -16.62 25.36
N ILE A 412 -19.17 -16.22 24.93
CA ILE A 412 -18.37 -15.20 25.62
C ILE A 412 -19.11 -13.87 25.60
N ASP A 413 -19.70 -13.49 24.46
CA ASP A 413 -20.48 -12.25 24.33
C ASP A 413 -21.70 -12.24 25.26
N ARG A 414 -22.48 -13.36 25.30
CA ARG A 414 -23.63 -13.51 26.22
C ARG A 414 -23.25 -13.42 27.70
N VAL A 415 -22.15 -14.08 28.07
CA VAL A 415 -21.64 -14.03 29.46
C VAL A 415 -21.15 -12.60 29.79
N GLY A 416 -20.49 -11.94 28.83
CA GLY A 416 -20.07 -10.53 28.99
C GLY A 416 -21.25 -9.57 29.15
N GLU A 417 -22.36 -9.79 28.44
CA GLU A 417 -23.61 -9.03 28.61
C GLU A 417 -24.28 -9.25 29.96
N GLN A 418 -24.26 -10.47 30.47
CA GLN A 418 -24.81 -10.79 31.79
C GLN A 418 -23.96 -10.26 32.95
N LEU A 419 -22.64 -10.23 32.77
CA LEU A 419 -21.69 -9.66 33.72
C LEU A 419 -21.55 -8.14 33.62
N GLY A 420 -22.32 -7.49 32.76
CA GLY A 420 -22.26 -6.09 32.34
C GLY A 420 -22.34 -4.98 33.39
N ARG A 421 -22.00 -5.29 34.65
CA ARG A 421 -21.73 -4.35 35.73
C ARG A 421 -20.27 -4.00 35.95
N PHE A 422 -19.33 -4.64 35.19
CA PHE A 422 -17.89 -4.34 35.27
C PHE A 422 -17.38 -3.82 33.94
N SER A 423 -16.74 -2.70 33.97
CA SER A 423 -16.42 -1.70 32.94
C SER A 423 -15.57 -2.13 31.72
N VAL A 424 -15.35 -3.40 31.42
CA VAL A 424 -14.56 -3.85 30.25
C VAL A 424 -15.34 -4.92 29.50
N ARG A 425 -16.12 -4.51 28.48
CA ARG A 425 -16.66 -5.44 27.48
C ARG A 425 -15.52 -5.88 26.56
N LEU A 426 -15.02 -7.09 26.73
CA LEU A 426 -14.17 -7.75 25.75
C LEU A 426 -15.05 -8.59 24.83
N PRO A 427 -15.31 -8.19 23.57
CA PRO A 427 -16.02 -9.03 22.61
C PRO A 427 -15.36 -10.40 22.48
N GLY A 428 -16.15 -11.46 22.27
CA GLY A 428 -15.64 -12.83 22.16
C GLY A 428 -14.51 -13.01 21.14
N GLN A 429 -14.53 -12.18 20.10
CA GLN A 429 -13.45 -12.06 19.12
C GLN A 429 -12.12 -11.60 19.72
N GLN A 430 -12.15 -10.60 20.59
CA GLN A 430 -10.94 -10.11 21.28
C GLN A 430 -10.39 -11.17 22.23
N VAL A 431 -11.26 -11.94 22.88
CA VAL A 431 -10.87 -13.08 23.72
C VAL A 431 -10.23 -14.19 22.88
N HIS A 432 -10.78 -14.51 21.72
CA HIS A 432 -10.15 -15.46 20.79
C HIS A 432 -8.81 -14.94 20.26
N LYS A 433 -8.71 -13.62 19.95
CA LYS A 433 -7.45 -12.98 19.56
C LYS A 433 -6.41 -13.10 20.69
N LEU A 434 -6.81 -12.83 21.93
CA LEU A 434 -5.95 -13.02 23.10
C LEU A 434 -5.50 -14.47 23.24
N GLY A 435 -6.42 -15.45 23.10
CA GLY A 435 -6.09 -16.88 23.12
C GLY A 435 -5.05 -17.28 22.08
N ARG A 436 -5.08 -16.64 20.88
CA ARG A 436 -4.06 -16.86 19.85
C ARG A 436 -2.70 -16.29 20.28
N LEU A 437 -2.68 -15.07 20.78
CA LEU A 437 -1.47 -14.39 21.23
C LEU A 437 -0.75 -15.11 22.36
N LEU A 438 -1.48 -15.75 23.27
CA LEU A 438 -0.92 -16.56 24.36
C LEU A 438 -0.14 -17.79 23.88
N LYS A 439 -0.30 -18.23 22.61
CA LYS A 439 0.46 -19.33 22.02
C LYS A 439 1.80 -18.90 21.42
N ALA A 440 2.02 -17.61 21.20
CA ALA A 440 3.23 -17.09 20.59
C ALA A 440 4.48 -17.50 21.40
N GLN A 441 5.53 -17.91 20.70
CA GLN A 441 6.81 -18.36 21.27
C GLN A 441 7.90 -17.31 21.18
N SER A 442 7.77 -16.41 20.21
CA SER A 442 8.67 -15.28 19.96
C SER A 442 7.88 -14.00 19.72
N GLU A 443 8.58 -12.87 19.68
CA GLU A 443 8.02 -11.59 19.29
C GLU A 443 7.52 -11.58 17.84
N ASP A 444 8.24 -12.30 16.98
CA ASP A 444 7.87 -12.44 15.58
C ASP A 444 6.61 -13.30 15.42
N ASP A 445 6.47 -14.39 16.20
CA ASP A 445 5.22 -15.17 16.23
C ASP A 445 4.03 -14.33 16.68
N LEU A 446 4.25 -13.43 17.65
CA LEU A 446 3.21 -12.51 18.11
C LEU A 446 2.80 -11.55 16.99
N TYR A 447 3.75 -10.96 16.29
CA TYR A 447 3.50 -10.07 15.16
C TYR A 447 2.73 -10.80 14.04
N ILE A 448 3.21 -12.00 13.66
CA ILE A 448 2.53 -12.83 12.65
C ILE A 448 1.10 -13.17 13.10
N ALA A 449 0.89 -13.57 14.36
CA ALA A 449 -0.44 -13.88 14.88
C ALA A 449 -1.40 -12.68 14.90
N LEU A 450 -0.88 -11.47 15.07
CA LEU A 450 -1.65 -10.22 15.03
C LEU A 450 -2.07 -9.83 13.61
N ARG A 451 -1.31 -10.28 12.60
CA ARG A 451 -1.54 -9.99 11.18
C ARG A 451 -2.23 -11.13 10.42
N SER A 452 -2.30 -12.33 11.00
CA SER A 452 -2.82 -13.51 10.30
C SER A 452 -4.33 -13.49 10.16
N HIS A 453 -4.82 -13.65 8.95
CA HIS A 453 -6.21 -13.95 8.62
C HIS A 453 -6.44 -15.47 8.70
N TRP A 454 -5.72 -16.25 7.91
CA TRP A 454 -5.74 -17.73 8.00
C TRP A 454 -4.60 -18.24 8.89
N ARG A 455 -4.92 -19.24 9.74
CA ARG A 455 -3.99 -19.75 10.77
C ARG A 455 -2.97 -20.73 10.23
N ALA A 456 -3.40 -21.58 9.31
CA ALA A 456 -2.62 -22.66 8.72
C ALA A 456 -2.80 -22.63 7.19
N PRO A 457 -2.32 -21.60 6.49
CA PRO A 457 -2.56 -21.45 5.06
C PRO A 457 -1.96 -22.60 4.24
N LEU A 458 -0.89 -23.25 4.72
CA LEU A 458 -0.30 -24.42 4.08
C LEU A 458 -1.19 -25.66 4.10
N GLU A 459 -2.14 -25.75 5.04
CA GLU A 459 -3.15 -26.81 5.09
C GLU A 459 -4.34 -26.52 4.18
N VAL A 460 -4.45 -25.26 3.70
CA VAL A 460 -5.58 -24.78 2.90
C VAL A 460 -5.20 -24.64 1.43
N VAL A 461 -4.02 -24.13 1.11
CA VAL A 461 -3.58 -23.98 -0.29
C VAL A 461 -2.99 -25.28 -0.80
N LEU A 462 -3.64 -25.87 -1.80
CA LEU A 462 -3.22 -27.13 -2.40
C LEU A 462 -1.87 -26.98 -3.11
N GLY A 463 -0.92 -27.86 -2.77
CA GLY A 463 0.42 -27.88 -3.36
C GLY A 463 1.38 -26.81 -2.86
N ALA A 464 0.99 -26.00 -1.87
CA ALA A 464 1.93 -25.11 -1.20
C ALA A 464 2.86 -25.90 -0.28
N ALA A 465 4.16 -25.63 -0.37
CA ALA A 465 5.18 -26.29 0.46
C ALA A 465 5.73 -25.39 1.57
N ARG A 466 5.62 -24.06 1.40
CA ARG A 466 6.11 -23.05 2.35
C ARG A 466 5.34 -21.73 2.19
N GLU A 467 5.40 -20.89 3.20
CA GLU A 467 5.01 -19.50 3.08
C GLU A 467 6.22 -18.65 2.64
N VAL A 468 5.97 -17.62 1.82
CA VAL A 468 6.96 -16.58 1.53
C VAL A 468 6.97 -15.62 2.71
N PRO A 469 8.13 -15.35 3.35
CA PRO A 469 8.18 -14.42 4.46
C PRO A 469 7.76 -13.02 4.01
N ALA A 470 6.80 -12.40 4.70
CA ALA A 470 6.46 -10.99 4.49
C ALA A 470 7.56 -10.04 4.98
N TRP A 471 8.53 -10.59 5.73
CA TRP A 471 9.55 -9.82 6.42
C TRP A 471 10.91 -10.51 6.23
N PRO A 472 11.93 -9.77 5.78
CA PRO A 472 13.25 -10.34 5.55
C PRO A 472 14.03 -10.50 6.86
N GLY A 473 13.62 -11.41 7.75
CA GLY A 473 14.13 -11.59 9.10
C GLY A 473 15.67 -11.57 9.29
N ALA A 474 16.44 -11.93 8.27
CA ALA A 474 17.91 -11.95 8.32
C ALA A 474 18.59 -10.57 8.15
N ARG A 475 17.85 -9.54 7.73
CA ARG A 475 18.35 -8.17 7.48
C ARG A 475 17.59 -7.12 8.29
N ALA A 476 17.23 -7.42 9.55
CA ALA A 476 16.65 -6.41 10.42
C ALA A 476 17.75 -5.46 10.94
N PRO A 477 17.46 -4.14 11.03
CA PRO A 477 18.35 -3.21 11.72
C PRO A 477 18.45 -3.54 13.22
N ALA A 478 19.38 -2.89 13.93
CA ALA A 478 19.51 -3.00 15.38
C ALA A 478 18.35 -2.32 16.11
N LEU A 479 17.19 -2.99 16.15
CA LEU A 479 15.96 -2.47 16.76
C LEU A 479 15.98 -2.60 18.28
N ARG A 480 15.54 -1.56 18.97
CA ARG A 480 15.70 -1.38 20.42
C ARG A 480 14.54 -1.97 21.23
N SER A 481 13.41 -2.18 20.59
CA SER A 481 12.20 -2.65 21.25
C SER A 481 11.30 -3.48 20.34
N HIS A 482 10.35 -4.20 20.94
CA HIS A 482 9.33 -4.94 20.20
C HIS A 482 8.41 -4.00 19.39
N ALA A 483 8.12 -2.79 19.89
CA ALA A 483 7.34 -1.81 19.13
C ALA A 483 8.09 -1.38 17.85
N GLU A 484 9.38 -1.06 17.96
CA GLU A 484 10.21 -0.72 16.81
C GLU A 484 10.31 -1.87 15.79
N ARG A 485 10.40 -3.13 16.26
CA ARG A 485 10.37 -4.32 15.38
C ARG A 485 9.09 -4.38 14.57
N MET A 486 7.92 -4.22 15.20
CA MET A 486 6.64 -4.23 14.52
C MET A 486 6.48 -3.03 13.56
N MET A 487 6.90 -1.84 13.96
CA MET A 487 6.87 -0.63 13.11
C MET A 487 7.76 -0.80 11.88
N PHE A 488 8.98 -1.36 12.04
CA PHE A 488 9.87 -1.61 10.91
C PHE A 488 9.30 -2.68 9.97
N ALA A 489 8.78 -3.78 10.52
CA ALA A 489 8.12 -4.82 9.74
C ALA A 489 6.95 -4.25 8.92
N ASP A 490 6.12 -3.40 9.53
CA ASP A 490 5.02 -2.74 8.83
C ASP A 490 5.52 -1.78 7.74
N MET A 491 6.57 -1.01 8.00
CA MET A 491 7.14 -0.08 7.02
C MET A 491 7.67 -0.78 5.76
N VAL A 492 8.28 -1.97 5.90
CA VAL A 492 8.93 -2.65 4.77
C VAL A 492 8.06 -3.73 4.11
N SER A 493 6.92 -4.09 4.69
CA SER A 493 6.01 -5.10 4.15
C SER A 493 4.56 -4.63 4.05
N TYR A 494 3.93 -4.31 5.18
CA TYR A 494 2.51 -3.93 5.21
C TYR A 494 2.23 -2.63 4.46
N LEU A 495 3.07 -1.64 4.64
CA LEU A 495 2.94 -0.35 3.94
C LEU A 495 2.99 -0.50 2.42
N PRO A 496 4.04 -1.10 1.80
CA PRO A 496 4.10 -1.22 0.34
C PRO A 496 3.13 -2.24 -0.26
N ASP A 497 2.95 -3.39 0.39
CA ASP A 497 2.23 -4.52 -0.21
C ASP A 497 0.72 -4.51 0.05
N ASP A 498 0.28 -3.81 1.12
CA ASP A 498 -1.14 -3.68 1.47
C ASP A 498 -1.60 -2.22 1.31
N ILE A 499 -1.15 -1.29 2.18
CA ILE A 499 -1.69 0.07 2.26
C ILE A 499 -1.51 0.84 0.96
N LEU A 500 -0.28 0.92 0.45
CA LEU A 500 0.02 1.68 -0.78
C LEU A 500 -0.56 0.99 -2.02
N THR A 501 -0.58 -0.34 -2.06
CA THR A 501 -1.23 -1.11 -3.13
C THR A 501 -2.73 -0.82 -3.17
N LYS A 502 -3.43 -0.86 -2.03
CA LYS A 502 -4.85 -0.51 -1.92
C LYS A 502 -5.12 0.90 -2.43
N VAL A 503 -4.36 1.88 -1.93
CA VAL A 503 -4.54 3.29 -2.31
C VAL A 503 -4.32 3.47 -3.81
N ASP A 504 -3.23 2.92 -4.36
CA ASP A 504 -2.94 3.02 -5.80
C ASP A 504 -4.03 2.37 -6.65
N ARG A 505 -4.43 1.13 -6.35
CA ARG A 505 -5.44 0.41 -7.14
C ARG A 505 -6.80 1.08 -7.10
N ALA A 506 -7.25 1.46 -5.91
CA ALA A 506 -8.57 2.09 -5.73
C ALA A 506 -8.65 3.48 -6.39
N SER A 507 -7.62 4.30 -6.25
CA SER A 507 -7.60 5.65 -6.81
C SER A 507 -7.35 5.65 -8.32
N MET A 508 -6.41 4.82 -8.80
CA MET A 508 -6.12 4.73 -10.23
C MET A 508 -7.21 4.03 -11.03
N ALA A 509 -8.07 3.22 -10.41
CA ALA A 509 -9.26 2.68 -11.07
C ALA A 509 -10.22 3.77 -11.57
N VAL A 510 -10.11 4.98 -11.03
CA VAL A 510 -10.89 6.17 -11.43
C VAL A 510 -10.00 7.31 -11.95
N SER A 511 -8.74 7.02 -12.30
CA SER A 511 -7.76 8.00 -12.79
C SER A 511 -7.54 9.16 -11.81
N LEU A 512 -7.44 8.89 -10.51
CA LEU A 512 -7.09 9.84 -9.45
C LEU A 512 -5.70 9.52 -8.92
N GLU A 513 -4.78 10.49 -8.93
CA GLU A 513 -3.47 10.27 -8.33
C GLU A 513 -3.50 10.53 -6.82
N ALA A 514 -3.16 9.53 -6.01
CA ALA A 514 -2.97 9.69 -4.57
C ALA A 514 -1.50 10.03 -4.24
N ARG A 515 -1.29 11.06 -3.40
CA ARG A 515 0.02 11.51 -2.89
C ARG A 515 0.08 11.36 -1.38
N VAL A 516 1.19 10.85 -0.85
CA VAL A 516 1.35 10.48 0.57
C VAL A 516 2.47 11.27 1.25
N PRO A 517 2.18 12.43 1.85
CA PRO A 517 3.21 13.31 2.42
C PRO A 517 3.93 12.73 3.63
N LEU A 518 3.27 11.91 4.44
CA LEU A 518 3.82 11.40 5.70
C LEU A 518 4.99 10.43 5.49
N ILE A 519 5.10 9.82 4.30
CA ILE A 519 6.18 8.88 3.97
C ILE A 519 7.26 9.49 3.06
N ASP A 520 7.42 10.80 3.06
CA ASP A 520 8.62 11.42 2.49
C ASP A 520 9.86 10.82 3.19
N HIS A 521 10.88 10.43 2.42
CA HIS A 521 12.04 9.72 2.96
C HIS A 521 12.79 10.53 4.04
N ARG A 522 12.69 11.86 4.02
CA ARG A 522 13.27 12.75 5.05
C ARG A 522 12.47 12.67 6.35
N VAL A 523 11.14 12.57 6.24
CA VAL A 523 10.24 12.32 7.38
C VAL A 523 10.50 10.94 7.96
N VAL A 524 10.69 9.92 7.10
CA VAL A 524 11.04 8.56 7.52
C VAL A 524 12.34 8.56 8.34
N ALA A 525 13.40 9.16 7.80
CA ALA A 525 14.70 9.23 8.49
C ALA A 525 14.58 9.95 9.85
N PHE A 526 13.83 11.06 9.89
CA PHE A 526 13.58 11.79 11.14
C PHE A 526 12.76 10.96 12.15
N ALA A 527 11.68 10.31 11.71
CA ALA A 527 10.84 9.49 12.58
C ALA A 527 11.64 8.35 13.25
N TRP A 528 12.60 7.74 12.54
CA TRP A 528 13.47 6.71 13.10
C TRP A 528 14.57 7.28 14.01
N SER A 529 14.95 8.55 13.88
CA SER A 529 15.86 9.20 14.81
C SER A 529 15.21 9.51 16.18
N LEU A 530 13.89 9.60 16.23
CA LEU A 530 13.14 9.90 17.46
C LEU A 530 13.23 8.75 18.46
N PRO A 531 13.43 9.04 19.76
CA PRO A 531 13.23 8.06 20.81
C PRO A 531 11.81 7.48 20.80
N GLU A 532 11.68 6.17 21.06
CA GLU A 532 10.38 5.48 21.05
C GLU A 532 9.32 6.20 21.90
N ARG A 533 9.70 6.74 23.08
CA ARG A 533 8.77 7.47 23.96
C ARG A 533 8.08 8.68 23.31
N MET A 534 8.67 9.25 22.24
CA MET A 534 8.06 10.32 21.46
C MET A 534 7.08 9.81 20.41
N LYS A 535 7.15 8.52 20.07
CA LYS A 535 6.24 7.83 19.14
C LYS A 535 5.13 7.10 19.91
N VAL A 536 5.53 6.20 20.83
CA VAL A 536 4.60 5.37 21.64
C VAL A 536 4.97 5.46 23.12
N ARG A 537 4.00 5.78 23.97
CA ARG A 537 4.17 5.80 25.44
C ARG A 537 2.81 5.66 26.13
N HIS A 538 2.75 4.92 27.26
CA HIS A 538 1.54 4.77 28.08
C HIS A 538 0.29 4.44 27.27
N LEU A 539 0.39 3.46 26.37
CA LEU A 539 -0.70 3.01 25.51
C LEU A 539 -1.23 4.08 24.51
N THR A 540 -0.44 5.12 24.26
CA THR A 540 -0.75 6.17 23.28
C THR A 540 0.29 6.16 22.18
N GLY A 541 -0.16 5.96 20.94
CA GLY A 541 0.65 6.07 19.73
C GLY A 541 0.64 7.46 19.12
N LYS A 542 1.49 7.69 18.11
CA LYS A 542 1.59 8.95 17.34
C LYS A 542 1.79 10.20 18.22
N ARG A 543 2.44 10.07 19.35
CA ARG A 543 2.54 11.15 20.36
C ARG A 543 3.03 12.47 19.79
N ILE A 544 4.11 12.41 19.00
CA ILE A 544 4.69 13.62 18.41
C ILE A 544 3.75 14.26 17.38
N LEU A 545 3.03 13.46 16.61
CA LEU A 545 2.05 13.94 15.64
C LEU A 545 0.82 14.54 16.34
N ARG A 546 0.36 13.91 17.45
CA ARG A 546 -0.69 14.48 18.31
C ARG A 546 -0.28 15.83 18.88
N LYS A 547 0.98 15.96 19.31
CA LYS A 547 1.51 17.22 19.85
C LYS A 547 1.56 18.30 18.76
N LEU A 548 1.95 17.96 17.53
CA LEU A 548 1.92 18.86 16.40
C LEU A 548 0.48 19.32 16.10
N LEU A 549 -0.44 18.37 15.94
CA LEU A 549 -1.83 18.66 15.57
C LEU A 549 -2.56 19.43 16.67
N GLY A 550 -2.27 19.14 17.95
CA GLY A 550 -2.85 19.85 19.10
C GLY A 550 -2.49 21.33 19.21
N ARG A 551 -1.53 21.82 18.42
CA ARG A 551 -1.27 23.26 18.26
C ARG A 551 -2.25 23.95 17.31
N ARG A 552 -3.03 23.19 16.56
CA ARG A 552 -3.90 23.65 15.46
C ARG A 552 -5.36 23.31 15.69
N LEU A 553 -5.63 22.15 16.30
CA LEU A 553 -6.97 21.65 16.53
C LEU A 553 -7.16 21.24 18.01
N PRO A 554 -8.35 21.44 18.59
CA PRO A 554 -8.70 20.92 19.90
C PRO A 554 -8.55 19.38 19.95
N ALA A 555 -8.02 18.88 21.07
CA ALA A 555 -7.74 17.44 21.23
C ALA A 555 -8.98 16.57 21.09
N GLU A 556 -10.13 17.07 21.50
CA GLU A 556 -11.43 16.37 21.45
C GLU A 556 -11.84 15.95 20.04
N LEU A 557 -11.32 16.64 19.02
CA LEU A 557 -11.60 16.33 17.61
C LEU A 557 -10.78 15.17 17.05
N PHE A 558 -9.61 14.86 17.61
CA PHE A 558 -8.74 13.83 17.05
C PHE A 558 -8.26 12.81 18.08
N ASP A 559 -8.42 13.07 19.39
CA ASP A 559 -7.96 12.16 20.45
C ASP A 559 -9.03 11.12 20.79
N ARG A 560 -9.21 10.18 19.87
CA ARG A 560 -10.17 9.07 20.00
C ARG A 560 -9.46 7.74 19.81
N PRO A 561 -10.06 6.63 20.30
CA PRO A 561 -9.62 5.29 19.92
C PRO A 561 -9.62 5.16 18.39
N LYS A 562 -8.55 4.57 17.85
CA LYS A 562 -8.45 4.34 16.40
C LYS A 562 -9.59 3.42 15.95
N SER A 563 -10.43 3.90 15.05
CA SER A 563 -11.29 3.08 14.20
C SER A 563 -10.58 2.88 12.86
N GLY A 564 -10.66 1.69 12.27
CA GLY A 564 -10.17 1.47 10.91
C GLY A 564 -11.13 2.12 9.91
N PHE A 565 -10.62 2.58 8.78
CA PHE A 565 -11.41 2.97 7.62
C PHE A 565 -12.03 1.69 7.01
N GLY A 566 -13.10 1.20 7.62
CA GLY A 566 -13.67 -0.11 7.35
C GLY A 566 -15.17 -0.08 7.11
N ILE A 567 -15.68 -1.22 6.73
CA ILE A 567 -17.10 -1.52 6.54
C ILE A 567 -17.48 -2.69 7.45
N PRO A 568 -18.76 -2.85 7.81
CA PRO A 568 -19.21 -3.93 8.67
C PRO A 568 -19.25 -5.28 7.94
N MET A 569 -18.09 -5.73 7.42
CA MET A 569 -17.95 -6.91 6.57
C MET A 569 -18.53 -8.16 7.23
N ALA A 570 -18.31 -8.35 8.53
CA ALA A 570 -18.87 -9.48 9.26
C ALA A 570 -20.40 -9.55 9.22
N ALA A 571 -21.05 -8.40 9.38
CA ALA A 571 -22.51 -8.30 9.28
C ALA A 571 -22.99 -8.46 7.83
N TRP A 572 -22.24 -7.94 6.88
CA TRP A 572 -22.59 -8.02 5.47
C TRP A 572 -22.50 -9.45 4.93
N LEU A 573 -21.48 -10.20 5.28
CA LEU A 573 -21.34 -11.60 4.86
C LEU A 573 -22.39 -12.53 5.51
N ARG A 574 -22.98 -12.15 6.65
CA ARG A 574 -24.13 -12.83 7.25
C ARG A 574 -25.48 -12.36 6.70
N GLY A 575 -25.53 -11.17 6.12
CA GLY A 575 -26.73 -10.51 5.62
C GLY A 575 -26.71 -10.28 4.10
N PRO A 576 -26.54 -9.02 3.65
CA PRO A 576 -26.72 -8.65 2.24
C PRO A 576 -25.73 -9.28 1.27
N LEU A 577 -24.54 -9.66 1.71
CA LEU A 577 -23.54 -10.39 0.89
C LEU A 577 -23.62 -11.92 1.08
N ARG A 578 -24.58 -12.45 1.83
CA ARG A 578 -24.64 -13.87 2.14
C ARG A 578 -24.78 -14.73 0.90
N GLU A 579 -25.66 -14.36 0.00
CA GLU A 579 -25.88 -15.11 -1.26
C GLU A 579 -24.65 -15.03 -2.16
N TYR A 580 -24.05 -13.85 -2.27
CA TYR A 580 -22.78 -13.66 -2.99
C TYR A 580 -21.66 -14.51 -2.42
N LEU A 581 -21.50 -14.54 -1.09
CA LEU A 581 -20.52 -15.40 -0.41
C LEU A 581 -20.74 -16.88 -0.74
N LEU A 582 -22.00 -17.35 -0.63
CA LEU A 582 -22.34 -18.77 -0.86
C LEU A 582 -22.17 -19.16 -2.34
N ASP A 583 -22.44 -18.26 -3.27
CA ASP A 583 -22.17 -18.48 -4.69
C ASP A 583 -20.66 -18.53 -4.97
N GLN A 584 -19.89 -17.52 -4.52
CA GLN A 584 -18.45 -17.45 -4.77
C GLN A 584 -17.69 -18.64 -4.15
N LEU A 585 -18.11 -19.09 -2.98
CA LEU A 585 -17.47 -20.18 -2.23
C LEU A 585 -18.27 -21.50 -2.27
N ALA A 586 -19.12 -21.68 -3.29
CA ALA A 586 -19.82 -22.94 -3.50
C ALA A 586 -18.80 -24.09 -3.64
N PRO A 587 -19.02 -25.25 -2.95
CA PRO A 587 -18.04 -26.35 -2.94
C PRO A 587 -17.64 -26.87 -4.33
N ALA A 588 -18.56 -26.84 -5.30
CA ALA A 588 -18.28 -27.20 -6.68
C ALA A 588 -17.32 -26.21 -7.35
N ARG A 589 -17.51 -24.91 -7.12
CA ARG A 589 -16.70 -23.81 -7.67
C ARG A 589 -15.31 -23.80 -7.07
N VAL A 590 -15.20 -23.94 -5.74
CA VAL A 590 -13.93 -24.06 -5.02
C VAL A 590 -13.12 -25.26 -5.53
N ARG A 591 -13.78 -26.41 -5.73
CA ARG A 591 -13.14 -27.62 -6.27
C ARG A 591 -12.67 -27.42 -7.71
N ALA A 592 -13.47 -26.80 -8.54
CA ALA A 592 -13.11 -26.52 -9.94
C ALA A 592 -11.90 -25.58 -10.05
N GLY A 593 -11.75 -24.63 -9.14
CA GLY A 593 -10.60 -23.73 -9.07
C GLY A 593 -9.28 -24.41 -8.71
N GLY A 594 -9.28 -25.54 -8.01
CA GLY A 594 -8.09 -26.36 -7.72
C GLY A 594 -6.99 -25.67 -6.91
N LEU A 595 -7.27 -24.56 -6.27
CA LEU A 595 -6.28 -23.77 -5.52
C LEU A 595 -6.27 -24.05 -4.02
N VAL A 596 -7.44 -24.35 -3.45
CA VAL A 596 -7.61 -24.49 -1.99
C VAL A 596 -8.44 -25.74 -1.65
N GLU A 597 -8.26 -26.23 -0.41
CA GLU A 597 -8.98 -27.38 0.11
C GLU A 597 -10.47 -27.04 0.33
N PRO A 598 -11.42 -27.67 -0.41
CA PRO A 598 -12.82 -27.31 -0.36
C PRO A 598 -13.46 -27.47 1.03
N GLN A 599 -13.06 -28.50 1.79
CA GLN A 599 -13.61 -28.76 3.12
C GLN A 599 -13.22 -27.65 4.10
N ALA A 600 -11.97 -27.18 4.05
CA ALA A 600 -11.49 -26.08 4.92
C ALA A 600 -12.28 -24.79 4.68
N VAL A 601 -12.61 -24.49 3.43
CA VAL A 601 -13.44 -23.33 3.05
C VAL A 601 -14.87 -23.50 3.54
N ALA A 602 -15.48 -24.66 3.32
CA ALA A 602 -16.85 -24.96 3.76
C ALA A 602 -16.99 -24.86 5.29
N ASP A 603 -16.05 -25.40 6.03
CA ASP A 603 -16.02 -25.31 7.51
C ASP A 603 -15.89 -23.85 7.98
N CYS A 604 -15.10 -23.02 7.28
CA CYS A 604 -14.96 -21.60 7.58
C CYS A 604 -16.28 -20.85 7.35
N VAL A 605 -16.95 -21.10 6.23
CA VAL A 605 -18.27 -20.53 5.90
C VAL A 605 -19.29 -20.92 6.98
N GLU A 606 -19.37 -22.22 7.35
CA GLU A 606 -20.31 -22.69 8.37
C GLU A 606 -20.07 -22.03 9.74
N ARG A 607 -18.81 -21.96 10.19
CA ARG A 607 -18.49 -21.30 11.47
C ARG A 607 -18.92 -19.85 11.50
N HIS A 608 -18.70 -19.14 10.39
CA HIS A 608 -19.07 -17.72 10.29
C HIS A 608 -20.59 -17.53 10.27
N LEU A 609 -21.30 -18.23 9.39
CA LEU A 609 -22.74 -18.09 9.22
C LEU A 609 -23.54 -18.57 10.42
N SER A 610 -23.06 -19.59 11.14
CA SER A 610 -23.67 -20.07 12.39
C SER A 610 -23.40 -19.18 13.61
N GLY A 611 -22.52 -18.17 13.49
CA GLY A 611 -22.10 -17.31 14.60
C GLY A 611 -21.16 -17.98 15.59
N ARG A 612 -20.67 -19.20 15.33
CA ARG A 612 -19.69 -19.90 16.20
C ARG A 612 -18.36 -19.17 16.25
N ALA A 613 -17.96 -18.53 15.13
CA ALA A 613 -16.79 -17.69 15.05
C ALA A 613 -17.05 -16.52 14.09
N ASP A 614 -16.23 -15.48 14.20
CA ASP A 614 -16.17 -14.45 13.19
C ASP A 614 -14.93 -14.72 12.31
N GLU A 615 -15.19 -15.13 11.09
CA GLU A 615 -14.17 -15.49 10.09
C GLU A 615 -14.26 -14.56 8.86
N HIS A 616 -14.78 -13.33 9.03
CA HIS A 616 -15.05 -12.43 7.90
C HIS A 616 -13.79 -12.08 7.10
N ASP A 617 -12.66 -11.85 7.77
CA ASP A 617 -11.38 -11.57 7.11
C ASP A 617 -10.96 -12.75 6.23
N ALA A 618 -10.98 -13.98 6.81
CA ALA A 618 -10.59 -15.20 6.11
C ALA A 618 -11.52 -15.52 4.91
N LEU A 619 -12.83 -15.27 5.07
CA LEU A 619 -13.81 -15.48 4.00
C LEU A 619 -13.68 -14.45 2.89
N TRP A 620 -13.41 -13.20 3.24
CA TRP A 620 -13.17 -12.15 2.25
C TRP A 620 -11.91 -12.43 1.43
N ASP A 621 -10.84 -12.90 2.06
CA ASP A 621 -9.64 -13.38 1.36
C ASP A 621 -9.97 -14.48 0.35
N MET A 622 -10.83 -15.45 0.72
CA MET A 622 -11.23 -16.52 -0.20
C MET A 622 -12.04 -16.00 -1.38
N VAL A 623 -12.98 -15.07 -1.14
CA VAL A 623 -13.77 -14.44 -2.21
C VAL A 623 -12.84 -13.70 -3.17
N ALA A 624 -11.88 -12.93 -2.66
CA ALA A 624 -10.92 -12.20 -3.48
C ALA A 624 -10.00 -13.14 -4.27
N LEU A 625 -9.54 -14.26 -3.67
CA LEU A 625 -8.73 -15.28 -4.32
C LEU A 625 -9.49 -15.92 -5.49
N HIS A 626 -10.74 -16.35 -5.26
CA HIS A 626 -11.55 -16.97 -6.30
C HIS A 626 -11.87 -16.01 -7.44
N SER A 627 -12.24 -14.78 -7.13
CA SER A 627 -12.52 -13.74 -8.12
C SER A 627 -11.29 -13.43 -8.99
N TRP A 628 -10.08 -13.40 -8.39
CA TRP A 628 -8.82 -13.25 -9.11
C TRP A 628 -8.54 -14.46 -10.01
N ALA A 629 -8.68 -15.67 -9.49
CA ALA A 629 -8.42 -16.89 -10.24
C ALA A 629 -9.32 -17.01 -11.47
N GLU A 630 -10.60 -16.71 -11.33
CA GLU A 630 -11.55 -16.71 -12.44
C GLU A 630 -11.22 -15.65 -13.48
N ARG A 631 -10.92 -14.42 -13.04
CA ARG A 631 -10.56 -13.31 -13.95
C ARG A 631 -9.35 -13.64 -14.84
N PHE A 632 -8.35 -14.30 -14.28
CA PHE A 632 -7.12 -14.61 -15.00
C PHE A 632 -7.07 -16.02 -15.58
N GLY A 633 -8.09 -16.85 -15.34
CA GLY A 633 -8.13 -18.25 -15.78
C GLY A 633 -7.03 -19.08 -15.12
N VAL A 634 -6.81 -18.87 -13.82
CA VAL A 634 -5.78 -19.56 -13.02
C VAL A 634 -6.40 -20.77 -12.33
N SER A 635 -5.70 -21.90 -12.36
CA SER A 635 -6.12 -23.15 -11.72
C SER A 635 -4.96 -23.88 -11.04
#